data_e8eafb47e66c107c30a1e6bac4b5269e
#
_entry.id   e8eafb47e66c107c30a1e6bac4b5269e
#
_cell.length_a   1.000
_cell.length_b   1.000
_cell.length_c   1.000
_cell.angle_alpha   90.00
_cell.angle_beta   90.00
_cell.angle_gamma   90.00
#
_symmetry.space_group_name_H-M   'P 1'
#
loop_
_entity.id
_entity.type
_entity.pdbx_description
1 polymer ?
#
loop_
_entity_poly.entity_id
_entity_poly.type
_entity_poly.pdbx_seq_one_letter_code
_entity_poly.pdbx_strand_id
1 'polypeptide(L)'
;SEFGIKSGYIKYKKLGEGHINDTYKIYSSEGVFILQKINTDVFKEPEKVMQNIDFTLSHIKKEMLLNGENPDGRFPDYIKSGINNYLKYNGFWRIYKYLENTITVNKFQNTDIIQQFGKLLGSFHKYTESADITRLNITIPGFHNISENISRLFSFNKNAYDYNFFKKIYDYYISNRYILGTKQLVHNDVKCSNILINTKSNMPCAIIDFDTIMPGYAAFDFGDAARSSCTDDNKINITKLKAFSKGYFSAGCSLSAKACSLGLLSITAELASRYLYDSITGCNYFKNINASEKLNKFYSCLLYTSPS
;
A
#
# COMPACT_ATOMS: atom_id res chain seq x y z
N SER A 1 -31.50 5.79 0.18
CA SER A 1 -30.22 6.54 0.22
C SER A 1 -29.71 6.75 -1.18
N GLU A 2 -28.80 7.71 -1.37
CA GLU A 2 -28.15 8.03 -2.66
C GLU A 2 -27.38 6.84 -3.27
N PHE A 3 -26.96 5.89 -2.46
CA PHE A 3 -26.34 4.64 -2.90
C PHE A 3 -27.33 3.48 -3.08
N GLY A 4 -28.64 3.75 -3.15
CA GLY A 4 -29.66 2.72 -3.36
C GLY A 4 -29.89 1.77 -2.17
N ILE A 5 -29.14 1.89 -1.08
CA ILE A 5 -29.31 1.05 0.11
C ILE A 5 -30.62 1.44 0.80
N LYS A 6 -31.54 0.48 0.97
CA LYS A 6 -32.84 0.72 1.62
C LYS A 6 -32.65 1.11 3.08
N SER A 7 -33.32 2.18 3.49
CA SER A 7 -33.25 2.76 4.83
C SER A 7 -34.22 2.13 5.81
N GLY A 8 -34.09 0.81 6.06
CA GLY A 8 -34.78 0.23 7.20
C GLY A 8 -34.19 0.75 8.51
N TYR A 9 -33.44 -0.08 9.19
CA TYR A 9 -32.64 0.31 10.37
C TYR A 9 -31.19 0.59 9.93
N ILE A 10 -30.65 1.77 10.24
CA ILE A 10 -29.24 2.09 9.99
C ILE A 10 -28.55 2.39 11.31
N LYS A 11 -27.54 1.60 11.65
CA LYS A 11 -26.57 1.89 12.71
C LYS A 11 -25.20 2.07 12.10
N TYR A 12 -24.42 2.97 12.63
CA TYR A 12 -23.04 3.15 12.18
C TYR A 12 -22.06 3.20 13.35
N LYS A 13 -20.81 2.86 13.06
CA LYS A 13 -19.68 2.97 13.99
C LYS A 13 -18.49 3.52 13.21
N LYS A 14 -17.83 4.58 13.72
CA LYS A 14 -16.55 5.03 13.17
C LYS A 14 -15.50 3.94 13.40
N LEU A 15 -14.78 3.57 12.35
CA LEU A 15 -13.70 2.60 12.42
C LEU A 15 -12.37 3.33 12.54
N GLY A 16 -11.63 3.00 13.60
CA GLY A 16 -10.26 3.43 13.81
C GLY A 16 -10.04 4.94 13.76
N GLU A 17 -8.82 5.34 14.00
CA GLU A 17 -8.29 6.63 13.58
C GLU A 17 -7.66 6.44 12.21
N GLY A 18 -8.49 6.35 11.16
CA GLY A 18 -8.00 6.29 9.78
C GLY A 18 -7.05 7.46 9.53
N HIS A 19 -5.82 7.17 9.15
CA HIS A 19 -4.79 8.23 9.06
C HIS A 19 -5.07 9.22 7.93
N ILE A 20 -5.88 8.83 6.94
CA ILE A 20 -6.20 9.65 5.76
C ILE A 20 -7.70 9.86 5.64
N ASN A 21 -8.50 8.81 5.41
CA ASN A 21 -9.93 8.90 5.17
C ASN A 21 -10.75 8.68 6.44
N ASP A 22 -11.88 9.38 6.60
CA ASP A 22 -12.85 9.01 7.63
C ASP A 22 -13.62 7.76 7.21
N THR A 23 -13.54 6.71 8.03
CA THR A 23 -14.13 5.40 7.71
C THR A 23 -15.20 5.01 8.73
N TYR A 24 -16.35 4.56 8.24
CA TYR A 24 -17.49 4.14 9.03
C TYR A 24 -17.96 2.76 8.62
N LYS A 25 -18.25 1.90 9.58
CA LYS A 25 -18.96 0.64 9.38
C LYS A 25 -20.44 0.89 9.54
N ILE A 26 -21.20 0.56 8.50
CA ILE A 26 -22.66 0.77 8.40
C ILE A 26 -23.35 -0.58 8.50
N TYR A 27 -24.34 -0.68 9.36
CA TYR A 27 -25.21 -1.84 9.50
C TYR A 27 -26.59 -1.47 8.99
N SER A 28 -27.12 -2.21 8.02
CA SER A 28 -28.44 -2.02 7.44
C SER A 28 -29.20 -3.36 7.32
N SER A 29 -30.46 -3.31 6.93
CA SER A 29 -31.26 -4.51 6.63
C SER A 29 -30.73 -5.28 5.41
N GLU A 30 -29.95 -4.65 4.54
CA GLU A 30 -29.37 -5.26 3.32
C GLU A 30 -27.92 -5.77 3.52
N GLY A 31 -27.38 -5.66 4.73
CA GLY A 31 -26.05 -6.13 5.06
C GLY A 31 -25.17 -5.08 5.72
N VAL A 32 -23.88 -5.37 5.74
CA VAL A 32 -22.86 -4.53 6.37
C VAL A 32 -22.00 -3.90 5.28
N PHE A 33 -21.71 -2.60 5.45
CA PHE A 33 -20.99 -1.80 4.46
C PHE A 33 -19.87 -0.99 5.13
N ILE A 34 -18.90 -0.57 4.33
CA ILE A 34 -17.91 0.44 4.70
C ILE A 34 -18.23 1.71 3.92
N LEU A 35 -18.50 2.80 4.64
CA LEU A 35 -18.64 4.14 4.09
C LEU A 35 -17.39 4.95 4.39
N GLN A 36 -16.81 5.57 3.37
CA GLN A 36 -15.61 6.39 3.53
C GLN A 36 -15.81 7.80 2.97
N LYS A 37 -15.36 8.81 3.74
CA LYS A 37 -15.17 10.16 3.23
C LYS A 37 -13.72 10.29 2.80
N ILE A 38 -13.50 10.52 1.50
CA ILE A 38 -12.16 10.69 0.93
C ILE A 38 -11.61 12.05 1.38
N ASN A 39 -10.38 12.05 1.86
CA ASN A 39 -9.66 13.25 2.26
C ASN A 39 -9.16 14.00 1.02
N THR A 40 -9.85 15.10 0.67
CA THR A 40 -9.51 15.94 -0.48
C THR A 40 -8.28 16.85 -0.25
N ASP A 41 -7.76 16.92 0.97
CA ASP A 41 -6.49 17.60 1.23
C ASP A 41 -5.29 16.76 0.74
N VAL A 42 -5.42 15.43 0.81
CA VAL A 42 -4.43 14.47 0.30
C VAL A 42 -4.70 14.16 -1.17
N PHE A 43 -5.92 13.75 -1.49
CA PHE A 43 -6.35 13.39 -2.84
C PHE A 43 -7.08 14.58 -3.49
N LYS A 44 -6.33 15.44 -4.18
CA LYS A 44 -6.87 16.68 -4.77
C LYS A 44 -7.91 16.44 -5.85
N GLU A 45 -7.85 15.29 -6.53
CA GLU A 45 -8.75 14.88 -7.59
C GLU A 45 -9.33 13.48 -7.28
N PRO A 46 -10.25 13.37 -6.31
CA PRO A 46 -10.78 12.08 -5.83
C PRO A 46 -11.52 11.29 -6.92
N GLU A 47 -12.05 11.96 -7.96
CA GLU A 47 -12.62 11.30 -9.13
C GLU A 47 -11.58 10.45 -9.86
N LYS A 48 -10.35 10.97 -10.01
CA LYS A 48 -9.24 10.24 -10.65
C LYS A 48 -8.82 9.03 -9.81
N VAL A 49 -8.88 9.15 -8.48
CA VAL A 49 -8.66 8.00 -7.57
C VAL A 49 -9.69 6.91 -7.86
N MET A 50 -10.98 7.28 -7.94
CA MET A 50 -12.05 6.31 -8.19
C MET A 50 -11.99 5.71 -9.61
N GLN A 51 -11.56 6.48 -10.61
CA GLN A 51 -11.30 5.97 -11.97
C GLN A 51 -10.19 4.92 -11.98
N ASN A 52 -9.07 5.16 -11.28
CA ASN A 52 -7.99 4.19 -11.15
C ASN A 52 -8.47 2.92 -10.46
N ILE A 53 -9.25 3.04 -9.39
CA ILE A 53 -9.82 1.90 -8.65
C ILE A 53 -10.73 1.08 -9.57
N ASP A 54 -11.67 1.72 -10.28
CA ASP A 54 -12.59 1.04 -11.19
C ASP A 54 -11.86 0.30 -12.31
N PHE A 55 -10.90 0.96 -12.93
CA PHE A 55 -10.06 0.35 -13.96
C PHE A 55 -9.33 -0.88 -13.41
N THR A 56 -8.67 -0.72 -12.25
CA THR A 56 -7.89 -1.78 -11.62
C THR A 56 -8.74 -2.99 -11.26
N LEU A 57 -9.84 -2.77 -10.54
CA LEU A 57 -10.70 -3.87 -10.09
C LEU A 57 -11.36 -4.58 -11.27
N SER A 58 -11.78 -3.84 -12.30
CA SER A 58 -12.33 -4.44 -13.53
C SER A 58 -11.29 -5.28 -14.26
N HIS A 59 -10.05 -4.80 -14.37
CA HIS A 59 -8.95 -5.51 -15.01
C HIS A 59 -8.60 -6.80 -14.24
N ILE A 60 -8.37 -6.70 -12.92
CA ILE A 60 -8.02 -7.87 -12.10
C ILE A 60 -9.13 -8.93 -12.11
N LYS A 61 -10.40 -8.52 -11.95
CA LYS A 61 -11.54 -9.44 -12.00
C LYS A 61 -11.58 -10.20 -13.33
N LYS A 62 -11.34 -9.50 -14.44
CA LYS A 62 -11.26 -10.12 -15.77
C LYS A 62 -10.13 -11.14 -15.85
N GLU A 63 -8.91 -10.75 -15.43
CA GLU A 63 -7.75 -11.65 -15.48
C GLU A 63 -7.94 -12.89 -14.60
N MET A 64 -8.53 -12.74 -13.40
CA MET A 64 -8.85 -13.87 -12.52
C MET A 64 -9.84 -14.84 -13.19
N LEU A 65 -10.93 -14.33 -13.77
CA LEU A 65 -11.91 -15.16 -14.46
C LEU A 65 -11.30 -15.90 -15.66
N LEU A 66 -10.42 -15.25 -16.43
CA LEU A 66 -9.68 -15.89 -17.52
C LEU A 66 -8.77 -17.03 -17.05
N ASN A 67 -8.28 -16.96 -15.80
CA ASN A 67 -7.48 -17.99 -15.17
C ASN A 67 -8.32 -19.01 -14.36
N GLY A 68 -9.64 -18.96 -14.45
CA GLY A 68 -10.55 -19.88 -13.73
C GLY A 68 -10.65 -19.62 -12.23
N GLU A 69 -10.25 -18.41 -11.76
CA GLU A 69 -10.33 -18.03 -10.35
C GLU A 69 -11.58 -17.19 -10.07
N ASN A 70 -12.16 -17.38 -8.88
CA ASN A 70 -13.28 -16.55 -8.42
C ASN A 70 -12.75 -15.25 -7.77
N PRO A 71 -13.11 -14.05 -8.29
CA PRO A 71 -12.73 -12.77 -7.69
C PRO A 71 -13.55 -12.36 -6.47
N ASP A 72 -14.67 -13.04 -6.17
CA ASP A 72 -15.59 -12.64 -5.12
C ASP A 72 -14.92 -12.66 -3.74
N GLY A 73 -15.13 -11.60 -2.96
CA GLY A 73 -14.57 -11.47 -1.62
C GLY A 73 -13.03 -11.23 -1.59
N ARG A 74 -12.39 -11.02 -2.73
CA ARG A 74 -10.95 -10.78 -2.85
C ARG A 74 -10.58 -9.29 -2.84
N PHE A 75 -11.55 -8.44 -3.15
CA PHE A 75 -11.38 -6.98 -3.26
C PHE A 75 -12.64 -6.25 -2.78
N PRO A 76 -12.54 -4.95 -2.42
CA PRO A 76 -13.70 -4.13 -2.14
C PRO A 76 -14.68 -4.10 -3.34
N ASP A 77 -15.96 -4.29 -3.07
CA ASP A 77 -17.03 -4.22 -4.08
C ASP A 77 -17.79 -2.90 -3.90
N TYR A 78 -17.38 -1.88 -4.67
CA TYR A 78 -17.92 -0.52 -4.56
C TYR A 78 -19.35 -0.44 -5.12
N ILE A 79 -20.22 0.22 -4.36
CA ILE A 79 -21.63 0.41 -4.73
C ILE A 79 -21.77 1.74 -5.45
N LYS A 80 -22.48 1.72 -6.56
CA LYS A 80 -22.69 2.92 -7.38
C LYS A 80 -23.77 3.83 -6.79
N SER A 81 -23.54 5.15 -6.94
CA SER A 81 -24.56 6.20 -6.84
C SER A 81 -24.83 6.72 -8.26
N GLY A 82 -25.93 6.32 -8.86
CA GLY A 82 -26.17 6.52 -10.28
C GLY A 82 -25.16 5.76 -11.14
N ILE A 83 -24.40 6.48 -11.97
CA ILE A 83 -23.37 5.89 -12.85
C ILE A 83 -21.98 5.83 -12.19
N ASN A 84 -21.77 6.56 -11.07
CA ASN A 84 -20.49 6.69 -10.37
C ASN A 84 -20.42 5.75 -9.18
N ASN A 85 -19.21 5.31 -8.83
CA ASN A 85 -18.90 4.57 -7.59
C ASN A 85 -18.58 5.51 -6.41
N TYR A 86 -19.03 6.75 -6.48
CA TYR A 86 -18.89 7.79 -5.46
C TYR A 86 -20.07 8.75 -5.45
N LEU A 87 -20.20 9.51 -4.36
CA LEU A 87 -21.17 10.58 -4.16
C LEU A 87 -20.48 11.88 -3.74
N LYS A 88 -20.84 12.98 -4.39
CA LYS A 88 -20.47 14.36 -3.95
C LYS A 88 -21.60 14.97 -3.12
N TYR A 89 -21.41 15.01 -1.79
CA TYR A 89 -22.35 15.62 -0.87
C TYR A 89 -21.61 16.09 0.37
N ASN A 90 -21.40 17.39 0.53
CA ASN A 90 -20.60 17.96 1.63
C ASN A 90 -19.26 17.21 1.85
N GLY A 91 -18.61 16.88 0.74
CA GLY A 91 -17.41 16.04 0.68
C GLY A 91 -17.53 15.00 -0.42
N PHE A 92 -16.56 14.12 -0.47
CA PHE A 92 -16.48 13.06 -1.45
C PHE A 92 -16.60 11.71 -0.75
N TRP A 93 -17.65 10.95 -1.06
CA TRP A 93 -18.02 9.74 -0.36
C TRP A 93 -18.02 8.53 -1.28
N ARG A 94 -17.61 7.38 -0.75
CA ARG A 94 -17.76 6.08 -1.39
C ARG A 94 -18.22 5.04 -0.39
N ILE A 95 -18.87 3.99 -0.89
CA ILE A 95 -19.34 2.88 -0.07
C ILE A 95 -19.04 1.56 -0.77
N TYR A 96 -18.69 0.53 0.00
CA TYR A 96 -18.48 -0.82 -0.49
C TYR A 96 -18.95 -1.86 0.54
N LYS A 97 -19.21 -3.08 0.08
CA LYS A 97 -19.63 -4.17 0.96
C LYS A 97 -18.52 -4.52 1.94
N TYR A 98 -18.87 -4.67 3.20
CA TYR A 98 -17.95 -5.17 4.21
C TYR A 98 -17.60 -6.64 3.92
N LEU A 99 -16.31 -6.95 3.89
CA LEU A 99 -15.84 -8.32 3.74
C LEU A 99 -15.97 -9.05 5.08
N GLU A 100 -17.01 -9.89 5.19
CA GLU A 100 -17.33 -10.57 6.44
C GLU A 100 -16.26 -11.58 6.86
N ASN A 101 -16.21 -11.86 8.15
CA ASN A 101 -15.21 -12.75 8.76
C ASN A 101 -13.78 -12.33 8.47
N THR A 102 -13.52 -11.01 8.42
CA THR A 102 -12.19 -10.47 8.20
C THR A 102 -11.81 -9.46 9.28
N ILE A 103 -10.51 -9.39 9.54
CA ILE A 103 -9.87 -8.41 10.42
C ILE A 103 -8.61 -7.85 9.75
N THR A 104 -8.18 -6.67 10.17
CA THR A 104 -6.85 -6.13 9.88
C THR A 104 -5.94 -6.26 11.08
N VAL A 105 -4.65 -6.42 10.84
CA VAL A 105 -3.61 -6.44 11.88
C VAL A 105 -2.43 -5.58 11.46
N ASN A 106 -1.75 -4.99 12.43
CA ASN A 106 -0.60 -4.12 12.13
C ASN A 106 0.69 -4.92 11.89
N LYS A 107 0.74 -6.19 12.28
CA LYS A 107 1.94 -7.04 12.17
C LYS A 107 1.55 -8.51 12.08
N PHE A 108 2.26 -9.25 11.24
CA PHE A 108 2.15 -10.71 11.15
C PHE A 108 3.26 -11.39 11.98
N GLN A 109 2.88 -12.42 12.74
CA GLN A 109 3.82 -13.16 13.59
C GLN A 109 4.23 -14.49 12.96
N ASN A 110 3.29 -15.16 12.30
CA ASN A 110 3.47 -16.49 11.74
C ASN A 110 4.03 -16.43 10.31
N THR A 111 5.05 -17.25 10.03
CA THR A 111 5.69 -17.37 8.70
C THR A 111 4.74 -17.86 7.61
N ASP A 112 3.74 -18.70 7.95
CA ASP A 112 2.76 -19.19 6.97
C ASP A 112 1.83 -18.06 6.52
N ILE A 113 1.39 -17.21 7.44
CA ILE A 113 0.62 -15.99 7.14
C ILE A 113 1.46 -15.07 6.25
N ILE A 114 2.73 -14.89 6.56
CA ILE A 114 3.67 -14.05 5.80
C ILE A 114 3.89 -14.63 4.39
N GLN A 115 4.03 -15.96 4.26
CA GLN A 115 4.13 -16.60 2.96
C GLN A 115 2.86 -16.41 2.13
N GLN A 116 1.68 -16.56 2.73
CA GLN A 116 0.40 -16.32 2.04
C GLN A 116 0.22 -14.84 1.67
N PHE A 117 0.69 -13.91 2.49
CA PHE A 117 0.72 -12.50 2.11
C PHE A 117 1.61 -12.27 0.88
N GLY A 118 2.80 -12.86 0.85
CA GLY A 118 3.66 -12.81 -0.32
C GLY A 118 2.95 -13.35 -1.58
N LYS A 119 2.27 -14.50 -1.47
CA LYS A 119 1.51 -15.08 -2.58
C LYS A 119 0.36 -14.17 -3.04
N LEU A 120 -0.37 -13.56 -2.10
CA LEU A 120 -1.47 -12.64 -2.41
C LEU A 120 -0.96 -11.41 -3.20
N LEU A 121 0.16 -10.81 -2.77
CA LEU A 121 0.79 -9.69 -3.48
C LEU A 121 1.35 -10.11 -4.84
N GLY A 122 2.02 -11.26 -4.92
CA GLY A 122 2.53 -11.78 -6.19
C GLY A 122 1.40 -12.04 -7.20
N SER A 123 0.26 -12.58 -6.74
CA SER A 123 -0.93 -12.76 -7.58
C SER A 123 -1.49 -11.41 -8.05
N PHE A 124 -1.56 -10.40 -7.16
CA PHE A 124 -1.96 -9.05 -7.54
C PHE A 124 -1.06 -8.51 -8.67
N HIS A 125 0.26 -8.58 -8.51
CA HIS A 125 1.20 -8.10 -9.54
C HIS A 125 1.09 -8.88 -10.86
N LYS A 126 0.90 -10.21 -10.80
CA LYS A 126 0.67 -11.03 -11.99
C LYS A 126 -0.56 -10.56 -12.77
N TYR A 127 -1.69 -10.32 -12.08
CA TYR A 127 -2.91 -9.86 -12.73
C TYR A 127 -2.84 -8.41 -13.20
N THR A 128 -1.97 -7.59 -12.66
CA THR A 128 -1.81 -6.17 -13.05
C THR A 128 -0.70 -5.94 -14.08
N GLU A 129 0.14 -6.96 -14.37
CA GLU A 129 1.27 -6.85 -15.30
C GLU A 129 0.83 -6.50 -16.73
N SER A 130 -0.32 -7.01 -17.19
CA SER A 130 -0.89 -6.77 -18.51
C SER A 130 -1.73 -5.49 -18.60
N ALA A 131 -1.91 -4.76 -17.50
CA ALA A 131 -2.76 -3.56 -17.48
C ALA A 131 -2.16 -2.42 -18.29
N ASP A 132 -3.00 -1.77 -19.08
CA ASP A 132 -2.62 -0.54 -19.81
C ASP A 132 -2.50 0.64 -18.82
N ILE A 133 -1.27 0.89 -18.37
CA ILE A 133 -0.98 1.96 -17.40
C ILE A 133 -1.22 3.37 -17.94
N THR A 134 -1.38 3.56 -19.26
CA THR A 134 -1.69 4.88 -19.85
C THR A 134 -3.09 5.35 -19.47
N ARG A 135 -3.95 4.44 -19.04
CA ARG A 135 -5.31 4.71 -18.55
C ARG A 135 -5.36 5.14 -17.10
N LEU A 136 -4.25 5.06 -16.39
CA LEU A 136 -4.17 5.44 -14.98
C LEU A 136 -3.78 6.90 -14.80
N ASN A 137 -4.41 7.55 -13.85
CA ASN A 137 -4.10 8.90 -13.44
C ASN A 137 -2.99 8.90 -12.38
N ILE A 138 -2.14 9.94 -12.38
CA ILE A 138 -1.23 10.21 -11.27
C ILE A 138 -2.01 10.99 -10.20
N THR A 139 -2.44 10.31 -9.15
CA THR A 139 -3.30 10.88 -8.09
C THR A 139 -2.51 11.57 -6.99
N ILE A 140 -1.24 11.18 -6.79
CA ILE A 140 -0.30 11.82 -5.86
C ILE A 140 1.01 12.08 -6.62
N PRO A 141 1.22 13.29 -7.15
CA PRO A 141 2.46 13.62 -7.85
C PRO A 141 3.70 13.43 -6.95
N GLY A 142 4.75 12.82 -7.50
CA GLY A 142 6.00 12.57 -6.77
C GLY A 142 5.92 11.45 -5.71
N PHE A 143 4.83 10.70 -5.63
CA PHE A 143 4.71 9.56 -4.72
C PHE A 143 5.78 8.51 -5.04
N HIS A 144 6.50 8.04 -4.03
CA HIS A 144 7.67 7.16 -4.17
C HIS A 144 8.74 7.67 -5.15
N ASN A 145 8.91 8.99 -5.24
CA ASN A 145 10.05 9.57 -5.93
C ASN A 145 11.29 9.51 -5.04
N ILE A 146 11.96 8.33 -5.06
CA ILE A 146 13.12 8.03 -4.22
C ILE A 146 14.20 9.11 -4.36
N SER A 147 14.51 9.49 -5.61
CA SER A 147 15.53 10.49 -5.90
C SER A 147 15.22 11.84 -5.26
N GLU A 148 14.00 12.32 -5.40
CA GLU A 148 13.56 13.60 -4.86
C GLU A 148 13.53 13.58 -3.33
N ASN A 149 12.89 12.56 -2.74
CA ASN A 149 12.71 12.49 -1.30
C ASN A 149 14.02 12.36 -0.53
N ILE A 150 15.00 11.59 -1.06
CA ILE A 150 16.32 11.49 -0.45
C ILE A 150 17.14 12.76 -0.70
N SER A 151 17.12 13.32 -1.93
CA SER A 151 17.93 14.48 -2.27
C SER A 151 17.52 15.75 -1.50
N ARG A 152 16.27 15.86 -1.06
CA ARG A 152 15.82 16.96 -0.18
C ARG A 152 16.67 17.06 1.10
N LEU A 153 17.16 15.92 1.62
CA LEU A 153 18.03 15.92 2.79
C LEU A 153 19.38 16.57 2.53
N PHE A 154 19.85 16.58 1.28
CA PHE A 154 21.17 17.09 0.92
C PHE A 154 21.28 18.62 0.99
N SER A 155 20.17 19.33 1.09
CA SER A 155 20.13 20.78 1.34
C SER A 155 20.39 21.14 2.80
N PHE A 156 20.29 20.16 3.72
CA PHE A 156 20.58 20.36 5.14
C PHE A 156 22.04 20.02 5.49
N ASN A 157 22.38 19.92 6.75
CA ASN A 157 23.74 19.79 7.24
C ASN A 157 24.52 18.62 6.60
N LYS A 158 25.45 18.93 5.68
CA LYS A 158 26.30 17.95 4.99
C LYS A 158 27.28 17.20 5.87
N ASN A 159 27.54 17.69 7.08
CA ASN A 159 28.48 17.08 8.04
C ASN A 159 27.77 16.09 8.98
N ALA A 160 26.47 15.93 8.90
CA ALA A 160 25.75 14.96 9.70
C ALA A 160 26.05 13.51 9.24
N TYR A 161 26.18 12.60 10.19
CA TYR A 161 26.35 11.16 9.90
C TYR A 161 25.29 10.65 8.92
N ASP A 162 24.07 11.13 9.06
CA ASP A 162 22.92 10.78 8.24
C ASP A 162 23.10 11.15 6.76
N TYR A 163 23.79 12.26 6.48
CA TYR A 163 24.09 12.69 5.10
C TYR A 163 24.86 11.61 4.32
N ASN A 164 25.97 11.13 4.89
CA ASN A 164 26.83 10.15 4.22
C ASN A 164 26.10 8.82 4.01
N PHE A 165 25.27 8.43 4.97
CA PHE A 165 24.46 7.24 4.89
C PHE A 165 23.43 7.32 3.75
N PHE A 166 22.60 8.36 3.72
CA PHE A 166 21.62 8.55 2.64
C PHE A 166 22.29 8.79 1.29
N LYS A 167 23.45 9.44 1.24
CA LYS A 167 24.21 9.65 0.00
C LYS A 167 24.66 8.33 -0.62
N LYS A 168 25.18 7.39 0.17
CA LYS A 168 25.55 6.06 -0.31
C LYS A 168 24.33 5.32 -0.88
N ILE A 169 23.19 5.34 -0.19
CA ILE A 169 21.96 4.69 -0.67
C ILE A 169 21.47 5.38 -1.95
N TYR A 170 21.48 6.69 -1.99
CA TYR A 170 21.09 7.45 -3.17
C TYR A 170 21.95 7.09 -4.40
N ASP A 171 23.27 7.10 -4.24
CA ASP A 171 24.21 6.78 -5.34
C ASP A 171 24.01 5.32 -5.81
N TYR A 172 23.82 4.40 -4.86
CA TYR A 172 23.52 3.02 -5.19
C TYR A 172 22.19 2.88 -5.94
N TYR A 173 21.13 3.56 -5.48
CA TYR A 173 19.85 3.59 -6.17
C TYR A 173 19.97 4.14 -7.58
N ILE A 174 20.59 5.31 -7.75
CA ILE A 174 20.75 5.96 -9.07
C ILE A 174 21.50 5.04 -10.03
N SER A 175 22.57 4.39 -9.58
CA SER A 175 23.41 3.50 -10.39
C SER A 175 22.69 2.19 -10.77
N ASN A 176 21.70 1.77 -9.99
CA ASN A 176 21.05 0.45 -10.15
C ASN A 176 19.55 0.50 -10.50
N ARG A 177 18.93 1.68 -10.57
CA ARG A 177 17.48 1.82 -10.78
C ARG A 177 16.95 1.15 -12.06
N TYR A 178 17.81 0.89 -13.03
CA TYR A 178 17.45 0.15 -14.25
C TYR A 178 17.01 -1.30 -13.94
N ILE A 179 17.43 -1.86 -12.80
CA ILE A 179 17.05 -3.22 -12.34
C ILE A 179 15.55 -3.29 -11.97
N LEU A 180 14.92 -2.15 -11.63
CA LEU A 180 13.50 -2.11 -11.26
C LEU A 180 12.58 -2.54 -12.41
N GLY A 181 13.06 -2.51 -13.65
CA GLY A 181 12.29 -2.87 -14.83
C GLY A 181 11.34 -1.77 -15.28
N THR A 182 10.24 -2.18 -15.90
CA THR A 182 9.19 -1.27 -16.37
C THR A 182 8.17 -0.98 -15.28
N LYS A 183 7.56 0.20 -15.38
CA LYS A 183 6.39 0.51 -14.54
C LYS A 183 5.19 -0.34 -14.95
N GLN A 184 4.41 -0.73 -13.96
CA GLN A 184 3.13 -1.40 -14.13
C GLN A 184 2.08 -0.77 -13.20
N LEU A 185 0.87 -1.27 -13.20
CA LEU A 185 -0.14 -0.94 -12.23
C LEU A 185 0.26 -1.56 -10.88
N VAL A 186 0.47 -0.72 -9.86
CA VAL A 186 0.88 -1.12 -8.52
C VAL A 186 0.01 -0.48 -7.44
N HIS A 187 0.03 -1.05 -6.24
CA HIS A 187 -0.79 -0.58 -5.11
C HIS A 187 -0.20 0.65 -4.42
N ASN A 188 1.13 0.71 -4.30
CA ASN A 188 1.92 1.78 -3.67
C ASN A 188 1.75 1.98 -2.14
N ASP A 189 0.93 1.18 -1.44
CA ASP A 189 0.82 1.22 0.03
C ASP A 189 0.47 -0.19 0.58
N VAL A 190 1.29 -1.19 0.23
CA VAL A 190 1.06 -2.60 0.60
C VAL A 190 1.68 -2.89 1.96
N LYS A 191 1.00 -2.52 3.01
CA LYS A 191 1.41 -2.79 4.40
C LYS A 191 0.47 -3.78 5.09
N CYS A 192 0.89 -4.39 6.20
CA CYS A 192 0.09 -5.40 6.92
C CYS A 192 -1.34 -4.92 7.23
N SER A 193 -1.52 -3.64 7.61
CA SER A 193 -2.84 -3.08 7.94
C SER A 193 -3.78 -2.95 6.74
N ASN A 194 -3.27 -3.06 5.50
CA ASN A 194 -4.05 -3.03 4.27
C ASN A 194 -4.33 -4.45 3.73
N ILE A 195 -4.08 -5.47 4.56
CA ILE A 195 -4.36 -6.87 4.25
C ILE A 195 -5.43 -7.39 5.20
N LEU A 196 -6.49 -7.94 4.64
CA LEU A 196 -7.53 -8.62 5.41
C LEU A 196 -7.12 -10.06 5.68
N ILE A 197 -7.24 -10.45 6.95
CA ILE A 197 -7.09 -11.83 7.42
C ILE A 197 -8.48 -12.41 7.62
N ASN A 198 -8.75 -13.55 6.99
CA ASN A 198 -9.98 -14.29 7.22
C ASN A 198 -9.92 -14.95 8.61
N THR A 199 -10.91 -14.66 9.46
CA THR A 199 -10.93 -15.12 10.87
C THR A 199 -11.15 -16.62 11.03
N LYS A 200 -11.67 -17.31 10.01
CA LYS A 200 -11.89 -18.78 10.03
C LYS A 200 -10.63 -19.53 9.64
N SER A 201 -9.96 -19.11 8.57
CA SER A 201 -8.73 -19.76 8.09
C SER A 201 -7.46 -19.19 8.74
N ASN A 202 -7.55 -18.02 9.37
CA ASN A 202 -6.42 -17.23 9.88
C ASN A 202 -5.36 -16.89 8.80
N MET A 203 -5.81 -16.71 7.55
CA MET A 203 -4.92 -16.45 6.40
C MET A 203 -5.28 -15.15 5.69
N PRO A 204 -4.30 -14.47 5.05
CA PRO A 204 -4.53 -13.35 4.15
C PRO A 204 -5.50 -13.72 3.04
N CYS A 205 -6.54 -12.90 2.82
CA CYS A 205 -7.56 -13.20 1.83
C CYS A 205 -7.86 -12.06 0.86
N ALA A 206 -7.60 -10.81 1.24
CA ALA A 206 -7.88 -9.66 0.38
C ALA A 206 -6.90 -8.50 0.64
N ILE A 207 -6.66 -7.70 -0.39
CA ILE A 207 -5.95 -6.42 -0.33
C ILE A 207 -7.02 -5.31 -0.32
N ILE A 208 -6.82 -4.29 0.51
CA ILE A 208 -7.72 -3.13 0.63
C ILE A 208 -6.91 -1.82 0.55
N ASP A 209 -7.62 -0.69 0.51
CA ASP A 209 -7.05 0.66 0.48
C ASP A 209 -6.34 0.99 -0.85
N PHE A 210 -7.11 0.95 -1.93
CA PHE A 210 -6.66 1.16 -3.30
C PHE A 210 -6.46 2.63 -3.70
N ASP A 211 -6.38 3.57 -2.76
CA ASP A 211 -6.33 5.00 -3.05
C ASP A 211 -5.05 5.46 -3.72
N THR A 212 -3.98 4.72 -3.51
CA THR A 212 -2.63 5.00 -4.04
C THR A 212 -2.31 4.24 -5.33
N ILE A 213 -3.29 3.56 -5.92
CA ILE A 213 -3.07 2.86 -7.19
C ILE A 213 -2.70 3.83 -8.31
N MET A 214 -1.50 3.64 -8.85
CA MET A 214 -0.91 4.44 -9.93
C MET A 214 0.12 3.60 -10.68
N PRO A 215 0.64 4.08 -11.84
CA PRO A 215 1.82 3.51 -12.46
C PRO A 215 3.04 3.59 -11.52
N GLY A 216 3.66 2.46 -11.21
CA GLY A 216 4.82 2.38 -10.32
C GLY A 216 5.66 1.12 -10.56
N TYR A 217 6.63 0.88 -9.70
CA TYR A 217 7.47 -0.30 -9.76
C TYR A 217 6.96 -1.37 -8.79
N ALA A 218 6.64 -2.57 -9.27
CA ALA A 218 6.23 -3.69 -8.42
C ALA A 218 7.26 -4.02 -7.32
N ALA A 219 8.53 -3.69 -7.56
CA ALA A 219 9.59 -3.80 -6.57
C ALA A 219 9.36 -2.92 -5.33
N PHE A 220 8.70 -1.77 -5.47
CA PHE A 220 8.38 -0.90 -4.34
C PHE A 220 7.25 -1.47 -3.49
N ASP A 221 6.21 -2.03 -4.11
CA ASP A 221 5.16 -2.77 -3.38
C ASP A 221 5.75 -3.98 -2.64
N PHE A 222 6.62 -4.76 -3.31
CA PHE A 222 7.33 -5.86 -2.64
C PHE A 222 8.11 -5.35 -1.43
N GLY A 223 8.84 -4.25 -1.60
CA GLY A 223 9.65 -3.64 -0.55
C GLY A 223 8.83 -3.17 0.64
N ASP A 224 7.71 -2.49 0.39
CA ASP A 224 6.83 -1.98 1.46
C ASP A 224 6.14 -3.11 2.22
N ALA A 225 5.66 -4.13 1.50
CA ALA A 225 5.07 -5.33 2.08
C ALA A 225 6.10 -6.11 2.94
N ALA A 226 7.31 -6.33 2.41
CA ALA A 226 8.38 -7.01 3.14
C ALA A 226 8.82 -6.22 4.38
N ARG A 227 9.01 -4.90 4.25
CA ARG A 227 9.35 -4.02 5.37
C ARG A 227 8.30 -4.10 6.48
N SER A 228 7.01 -4.07 6.15
CA SER A 228 5.93 -4.07 7.15
C SER A 228 5.72 -5.44 7.81
N SER A 229 5.94 -6.54 7.09
CA SER A 229 5.63 -7.90 7.54
C SER A 229 6.83 -8.68 8.06
N CYS A 230 8.05 -8.37 7.60
CA CYS A 230 9.25 -9.15 7.90
C CYS A 230 10.20 -8.47 8.88
N THR A 231 9.76 -7.43 9.60
CA THR A 231 10.60 -6.71 10.57
C THR A 231 10.23 -7.14 12.00
N ASP A 232 11.22 -7.55 12.78
CA ASP A 232 11.12 -7.76 14.22
C ASP A 232 12.16 -6.88 14.93
N ASP A 233 11.75 -6.21 16.02
CA ASP A 233 12.62 -5.32 16.79
C ASP A 233 13.44 -4.35 15.92
N ASN A 234 12.78 -3.80 14.91
CA ASN A 234 13.34 -2.87 13.92
C ASN A 234 14.45 -3.46 13.03
N LYS A 235 14.52 -4.78 12.89
CA LYS A 235 15.46 -5.48 12.01
C LYS A 235 14.70 -6.39 11.07
N ILE A 236 15.20 -6.56 9.85
CA ILE A 236 14.66 -7.53 8.92
C ILE A 236 14.93 -8.95 9.46
N ASN A 237 13.86 -9.70 9.66
CA ASN A 237 13.91 -11.11 9.99
C ASN A 237 14.05 -11.92 8.68
N ILE A 238 15.22 -12.53 8.47
CA ILE A 238 15.55 -13.25 7.26
C ILE A 238 14.65 -14.47 7.03
N THR A 239 14.21 -15.15 8.10
CA THR A 239 13.29 -16.29 7.99
C THR A 239 11.92 -15.83 7.47
N LYS A 240 11.39 -14.72 7.99
CA LYS A 240 10.16 -14.11 7.51
C LYS A 240 10.29 -13.62 6.06
N LEU A 241 11.41 -12.95 5.73
CA LEU A 241 11.66 -12.47 4.36
C LEU A 241 11.76 -13.64 3.35
N LYS A 242 12.40 -14.74 3.72
CA LYS A 242 12.43 -15.96 2.89
C LYS A 242 11.03 -16.54 2.68
N ALA A 243 10.20 -16.60 3.72
CA ALA A 243 8.82 -17.08 3.63
C ALA A 243 7.98 -16.16 2.72
N PHE A 244 8.07 -14.84 2.91
CA PHE A 244 7.41 -13.84 2.06
C PHE A 244 7.80 -13.98 0.60
N SER A 245 9.11 -14.02 0.32
CA SER A 245 9.66 -14.15 -1.04
C SER A 245 9.23 -15.45 -1.69
N LYS A 246 9.24 -16.57 -0.95
CA LYS A 246 8.76 -17.87 -1.44
C LYS A 246 7.29 -17.79 -1.87
N GLY A 247 6.44 -17.16 -1.04
CA GLY A 247 5.05 -16.92 -1.38
C GLY A 247 4.90 -16.05 -2.63
N TYR A 248 5.60 -14.92 -2.68
CA TYR A 248 5.55 -13.96 -3.77
C TYR A 248 5.90 -14.60 -5.12
N PHE A 249 7.04 -15.27 -5.21
CA PHE A 249 7.47 -15.91 -6.45
C PHE A 249 6.63 -17.12 -6.84
N SER A 250 5.96 -17.79 -5.89
CA SER A 250 5.06 -18.91 -6.19
C SER A 250 3.82 -18.48 -7.00
N ALA A 251 3.51 -17.20 -7.05
CA ALA A 251 2.42 -16.67 -7.88
C ALA A 251 2.77 -16.55 -9.37
N GLY A 252 4.05 -16.71 -9.74
CA GLY A 252 4.50 -16.66 -11.14
C GLY A 252 4.59 -15.24 -11.71
N CYS A 253 4.85 -14.23 -10.87
CA CYS A 253 5.13 -12.87 -11.34
C CYS A 253 6.56 -12.77 -11.90
N SER A 254 6.80 -11.81 -12.82
CA SER A 254 8.05 -11.68 -13.58
C SER A 254 9.17 -10.93 -12.85
N LEU A 255 8.90 -10.38 -11.66
CA LEU A 255 9.86 -9.55 -10.92
C LEU A 255 11.10 -10.33 -10.48
N SER A 256 12.30 -9.79 -10.73
CA SER A 256 13.55 -10.43 -10.31
C SER A 256 13.86 -10.25 -8.82
N ALA A 257 14.58 -11.18 -8.21
CA ALA A 257 15.04 -11.08 -6.83
C ALA A 257 15.92 -9.84 -6.59
N LYS A 258 16.72 -9.42 -7.59
CA LYS A 258 17.53 -8.20 -7.52
C LYS A 258 16.65 -6.94 -7.47
N ALA A 259 15.58 -6.91 -8.26
CA ALA A 259 14.60 -5.81 -8.21
C ALA A 259 13.89 -5.76 -6.85
N CYS A 260 13.49 -6.91 -6.31
CA CYS A 260 12.91 -7.01 -4.96
C CYS A 260 13.82 -6.44 -3.88
N SER A 261 15.11 -6.79 -3.91
CA SER A 261 16.11 -6.29 -2.95
C SER A 261 16.31 -4.77 -3.08
N LEU A 262 16.42 -4.26 -4.31
CA LEU A 262 16.52 -2.82 -4.56
C LEU A 262 15.24 -2.09 -4.13
N GLY A 263 14.07 -2.68 -4.37
CA GLY A 263 12.78 -2.13 -3.94
C GLY A 263 12.69 -2.01 -2.42
N LEU A 264 13.05 -3.08 -1.69
CA LEU A 264 13.06 -3.06 -0.22
C LEU A 264 14.00 -1.98 0.34
N LEU A 265 15.23 -1.90 -0.20
CA LEU A 265 16.19 -0.86 0.18
C LEU A 265 15.62 0.55 -0.09
N SER A 266 15.14 0.77 -1.31
CA SER A 266 14.72 2.09 -1.79
C SER A 266 13.50 2.62 -1.02
N ILE A 267 12.47 1.81 -0.85
CA ILE A 267 11.24 2.20 -0.12
C ILE A 267 11.53 2.44 1.36
N THR A 268 12.39 1.63 1.97
CA THR A 268 12.77 1.81 3.37
C THR A 268 13.56 3.12 3.55
N ALA A 269 14.50 3.40 2.64
CA ALA A 269 15.29 4.63 2.66
C ALA A 269 14.42 5.88 2.40
N GLU A 270 13.50 5.79 1.44
CA GLU A 270 12.56 6.87 1.14
C GLU A 270 11.71 7.22 2.36
N LEU A 271 11.12 6.22 3.00
CA LEU A 271 10.31 6.44 4.18
C LEU A 271 11.14 7.02 5.34
N ALA A 272 12.35 6.51 5.56
CA ALA A 272 13.28 7.06 6.55
C ALA A 272 13.64 8.53 6.25
N SER A 273 13.93 8.85 4.99
CA SER A 273 14.24 10.23 4.57
C SER A 273 13.09 11.19 4.81
N ARG A 274 11.85 10.76 4.59
CA ARG A 274 10.65 11.57 4.84
C ARG A 274 10.44 11.85 6.33
N TYR A 275 10.67 10.86 7.20
CA TYR A 275 10.62 11.07 8.65
C TYR A 275 11.71 12.01 9.15
N LEU A 276 12.94 11.86 8.63
CA LEU A 276 14.04 12.76 8.98
C LEU A 276 13.73 14.18 8.51
N TYR A 277 13.28 14.35 7.27
CA TYR A 277 12.89 15.64 6.73
C TYR A 277 11.81 16.32 7.59
N ASP A 278 10.74 15.57 7.95
CA ASP A 278 9.66 16.06 8.80
C ASP A 278 10.16 16.50 10.19
N SER A 279 11.12 15.75 10.77
CA SER A 279 11.71 16.08 12.05
C SER A 279 12.60 17.35 12.01
N ILE A 280 13.32 17.59 10.91
CA ILE A 280 14.20 18.76 10.74
C ILE A 280 13.40 20.04 10.44
N THR A 281 12.35 19.91 9.62
CA THR A 281 11.58 21.06 9.14
C THR A 281 10.43 21.44 10.05
N GLY A 282 10.07 20.60 11.02
CA GLY A 282 8.88 20.78 11.84
C GLY A 282 7.57 20.59 11.06
N CYS A 283 7.63 20.06 9.85
CA CYS A 283 6.48 19.72 9.05
C CYS A 283 5.67 18.62 9.74
N ASN A 284 4.36 18.77 9.90
CA ASN A 284 3.51 17.78 10.58
C ASN A 284 2.87 16.79 9.61
N TYR A 285 3.62 16.29 8.63
CA TYR A 285 3.10 15.28 7.71
C TYR A 285 2.70 13.99 8.46
N PHE A 286 3.57 13.53 9.34
CA PHE A 286 3.30 12.38 10.21
C PHE A 286 2.74 12.84 11.55
N LYS A 287 1.44 13.17 11.60
CA LYS A 287 0.76 13.60 12.83
C LYS A 287 0.94 12.58 13.97
N ASN A 288 1.19 13.08 15.18
CA ASN A 288 1.23 12.33 16.44
C ASN A 288 2.31 11.23 16.55
N ILE A 289 3.41 11.37 15.82
CA ILE A 289 4.51 10.41 15.88
C ILE A 289 5.79 11.14 16.26
N ASN A 290 6.46 10.66 17.30
CA ASN A 290 7.81 11.12 17.63
C ASN A 290 8.76 10.76 16.46
N ALA A 291 9.10 11.77 15.66
CA ALA A 291 9.91 11.61 14.45
C ALA A 291 11.26 10.93 14.75
N SER A 292 11.90 11.29 15.89
CA SER A 292 13.19 10.70 16.31
C SER A 292 13.09 9.20 16.59
N GLU A 293 12.04 8.73 17.24
CA GLU A 293 11.88 7.32 17.56
C GLU A 293 11.65 6.46 16.32
N LYS A 294 10.85 6.94 15.36
CA LYS A 294 10.66 6.24 14.10
C LYS A 294 11.90 6.24 13.22
N LEU A 295 12.65 7.33 13.23
CA LEU A 295 13.91 7.40 12.52
C LEU A 295 14.88 6.31 12.99
N ASN A 296 15.04 6.12 14.29
CA ASN A 296 15.85 5.04 14.85
C ASN A 296 15.42 3.65 14.37
N LYS A 297 14.09 3.43 14.25
CA LYS A 297 13.54 2.18 13.71
C LYS A 297 13.93 1.96 12.25
N PHE A 298 13.85 3.01 11.42
CA PHE A 298 14.21 2.91 10.01
C PHE A 298 15.71 2.75 9.78
N TYR A 299 16.55 3.42 10.54
CA TYR A 299 18.01 3.18 10.49
C TYR A 299 18.36 1.74 10.77
N SER A 300 17.75 1.13 11.78
CA SER A 300 17.98 -0.27 12.08
C SER A 300 17.64 -1.18 10.90
N CYS A 301 16.50 -0.94 10.22
CA CYS A 301 16.14 -1.69 9.03
C CYS A 301 17.14 -1.48 7.88
N LEU A 302 17.60 -0.26 7.64
CA LEU A 302 18.51 0.08 6.55
C LEU A 302 19.91 -0.52 6.71
N LEU A 303 20.43 -0.60 7.93
CA LEU A 303 21.76 -1.18 8.21
C LEU A 303 21.87 -2.65 7.76
N TYR A 304 20.76 -3.39 7.69
CA TYR A 304 20.73 -4.78 7.23
C TYR A 304 20.44 -4.95 5.72
N THR A 305 20.01 -3.88 5.07
CA THR A 305 19.72 -3.88 3.62
C THR A 305 20.75 -3.13 2.80
N SER A 306 21.69 -2.44 3.46
CA SER A 306 22.76 -1.72 2.77
C SER A 306 23.71 -2.69 2.05
N PRO A 307 24.13 -2.39 0.82
CA PRO A 307 25.23 -3.11 0.20
C PRO A 307 26.50 -2.90 1.04
N SER A 308 27.14 -3.99 1.41
CA SER A 308 28.45 -4.01 2.07
C SER A 308 29.53 -3.47 1.15
#